data_9d409f331a0641709bca6bcee9208594
#
_entry.id   9d409f331a0641709bca6bcee9208594
#
_cell.length_a   1.000
_cell.length_b   1.000
_cell.length_c   1.000
_cell.angle_alpha   90.00
_cell.angle_beta   90.00
_cell.angle_gamma   90.00
#
_symmetry.space_group_name_H-M   'P 1'
#
loop_
_entity.id
_entity.type
_entity.pdbx_description
1 polymer ?
#
loop_
_entity_poly.entity_id
_entity_poly.type
_entity_poly.pdbx_seq_one_letter_code
_entity_poly.pdbx_strand_id
1 'polypeptide(L)'
;MKKSVVIFITAVCLLITGCGSTGSLSKLPSSSFHEDKQKLTIMHIDADNKRFQDFIAETEKKLDMEITVEKCPSNADNRQAKISTILASGDQNIDLISVNDEMISEFKHKGYLEPLEKNVMTEEVRDSFPQEYLESICEENGHIYSVPFQMDIMMFWVNQELLKQAGLDEIKDTGDFDILQKSLKNSDQYAYG
;
A
#
# COMPACT_ATOMS: atom_id res chain seq x y z
N MET A 1 -11.13 -46.85 -25.23
CA MET A 1 -9.90 -47.66 -25.39
C MET A 1 -8.81 -47.08 -24.53
N LYS A 2 -8.42 -47.78 -23.48
CA LYS A 2 -7.39 -47.42 -22.50
C LYS A 2 -5.99 -47.60 -23.11
N LYS A 3 -5.08 -46.66 -22.95
CA LYS A 3 -3.65 -46.95 -23.04
C LYS A 3 -2.96 -46.33 -21.84
N SER A 4 -2.60 -47.17 -20.90
CA SER A 4 -1.71 -46.90 -19.77
C SER A 4 -0.26 -46.84 -20.30
N VAL A 5 0.47 -45.82 -19.92
CA VAL A 5 1.92 -45.74 -20.10
C VAL A 5 2.54 -45.94 -18.73
N VAL A 6 3.24 -47.04 -18.57
CA VAL A 6 4.03 -47.39 -17.38
C VAL A 6 5.45 -46.88 -17.63
N ILE A 7 5.93 -45.96 -16.80
CA ILE A 7 7.34 -45.52 -16.82
C ILE A 7 8.09 -46.28 -15.71
N PHE A 8 9.03 -47.11 -16.14
CA PHE A 8 10.02 -47.79 -15.28
C PHE A 8 11.12 -46.79 -14.86
N ILE A 9 11.25 -46.60 -13.56
CA ILE A 9 12.40 -45.90 -12.97
C ILE A 9 13.37 -46.97 -12.48
N THR A 10 14.47 -47.14 -13.18
CA THR A 10 15.60 -47.98 -12.78
C THR A 10 16.51 -47.17 -11.86
N ALA A 11 16.56 -47.52 -10.58
CA ALA A 11 17.53 -47.04 -9.61
C ALA A 11 18.88 -47.70 -9.84
N VAL A 12 19.90 -46.92 -10.13
CA VAL A 12 21.31 -47.37 -10.16
C VAL A 12 21.96 -46.93 -8.85
N CYS A 13 22.18 -47.86 -7.93
CA CYS A 13 23.06 -47.68 -6.77
C CYS A 13 24.49 -47.91 -7.20
N LEU A 14 25.34 -46.90 -7.13
CA LEU A 14 26.78 -47.01 -7.22
C LEU A 14 27.37 -46.90 -5.80
N LEU A 15 27.79 -48.06 -5.30
CA LEU A 15 28.62 -48.20 -4.10
C LEU A 15 30.06 -47.89 -4.48
N ILE A 16 30.64 -46.81 -3.94
CA ILE A 16 32.08 -46.58 -3.98
C ILE A 16 32.64 -46.73 -2.55
N THR A 17 33.24 -47.85 -2.29
CA THR A 17 34.15 -48.06 -1.14
C THR A 17 35.52 -47.50 -1.49
N GLY A 18 35.96 -46.49 -0.76
CA GLY A 18 37.31 -45.92 -0.85
C GLY A 18 37.89 -45.78 0.52
N CYS A 19 38.92 -46.55 0.77
CA CYS A 19 39.68 -46.70 2.03
C CYS A 19 40.69 -45.54 2.24
N GLY A 20 40.69 -44.99 3.41
CA GLY A 20 41.83 -44.56 4.21
C GLY A 20 42.84 -43.54 3.64
N SER A 21 42.84 -42.37 4.25
CA SER A 21 44.07 -41.61 4.49
C SER A 21 43.83 -40.56 5.59
N THR A 22 44.58 -40.67 6.69
CA THR A 22 44.66 -39.67 7.75
C THR A 22 45.35 -38.40 7.20
N GLY A 23 44.53 -37.39 6.89
CA GLY A 23 44.98 -36.08 6.45
C GLY A 23 44.43 -35.01 7.41
N SER A 24 45.34 -34.27 7.98
CA SER A 24 45.24 -33.05 8.77
C SER A 24 43.94 -32.28 8.62
N LEU A 25 43.28 -31.97 9.75
CA LEU A 25 42.17 -30.98 9.81
C LEU A 25 42.69 -29.61 9.36
N SER A 26 42.61 -29.34 8.06
CA SER A 26 42.66 -27.99 7.56
C SER A 26 41.31 -27.31 7.89
N LYS A 27 41.39 -26.21 8.63
CA LYS A 27 40.28 -25.29 8.92
C LYS A 27 39.42 -25.15 7.68
N LEU A 28 38.16 -25.60 7.78
CA LEU A 28 37.10 -25.15 6.87
C LEU A 28 37.03 -23.62 6.92
N PRO A 29 37.02 -22.93 5.80
CA PRO A 29 36.74 -21.51 5.80
C PRO A 29 35.34 -21.34 6.44
N SER A 30 35.26 -20.53 7.48
CA SER A 30 34.00 -20.03 7.99
C SER A 30 33.31 -19.32 6.83
N SER A 31 32.40 -19.99 6.16
CA SER A 31 31.43 -19.30 5.30
C SER A 31 30.70 -18.36 6.23
N SER A 32 31.01 -17.08 6.14
CA SER A 32 30.14 -16.03 6.63
C SER A 32 28.84 -16.19 5.83
N PHE A 33 27.84 -16.79 6.44
CA PHE A 33 26.48 -16.65 5.97
C PHE A 33 26.19 -15.15 6.14
N HIS A 34 26.33 -14.38 5.09
CA HIS A 34 25.62 -13.13 4.96
C HIS A 34 24.17 -13.56 4.82
N GLU A 35 23.43 -13.42 5.89
CA GLU A 35 21.98 -13.47 5.84
C GLU A 35 21.59 -12.31 4.91
N ASP A 36 21.14 -12.62 3.70
CA ASP A 36 20.70 -11.59 2.75
C ASP A 36 19.54 -10.85 3.41
N LYS A 37 19.68 -9.53 3.57
CA LYS A 37 18.61 -8.71 4.13
C LYS A 37 17.34 -8.91 3.31
N GLN A 38 16.22 -8.97 4.00
CA GLN A 38 14.92 -8.97 3.34
C GLN A 38 14.75 -7.67 2.54
N LYS A 39 14.18 -7.79 1.36
CA LYS A 39 13.94 -6.66 0.45
C LYS A 39 12.46 -6.42 0.31
N LEU A 40 12.08 -5.16 0.25
CA LEU A 40 10.71 -4.72 0.04
C LEU A 40 10.70 -3.59 -0.99
N THR A 41 9.81 -3.67 -1.97
CA THR A 41 9.60 -2.60 -2.95
C THR A 41 8.25 -1.95 -2.74
N ILE A 42 8.25 -0.64 -2.51
CA ILE A 42 7.05 0.17 -2.27
C ILE A 42 6.86 1.15 -3.41
N MET A 43 5.68 1.20 -4.00
CA MET A 43 5.31 2.24 -4.95
C MET A 43 4.53 3.33 -4.24
N HIS A 44 5.07 4.56 -4.18
CA HIS A 44 4.49 5.66 -3.41
C HIS A 44 4.52 7.00 -4.16
N ILE A 45 3.52 7.84 -3.93
CA ILE A 45 3.42 9.18 -4.53
C ILE A 45 4.52 10.12 -3.99
N ASP A 46 4.84 10.00 -2.72
CA ASP A 46 5.81 10.83 -2.01
C ASP A 46 7.25 10.27 -2.06
N ALA A 47 7.59 9.44 -3.05
CA ALA A 47 8.92 8.86 -3.16
C ALA A 47 10.06 9.90 -3.12
N ASP A 48 9.82 11.12 -3.64
CA ASP A 48 10.79 12.22 -3.64
C ASP A 48 10.65 13.15 -2.41
N ASN A 49 9.68 12.89 -1.53
CA ASN A 49 9.46 13.72 -0.34
C ASN A 49 10.49 13.37 0.74
N LYS A 50 11.24 14.38 1.20
CA LYS A 50 12.30 14.18 2.18
C LYS A 50 11.80 13.53 3.48
N ARG A 51 10.64 13.91 4.00
CA ARG A 51 10.10 13.33 5.23
C ARG A 51 9.77 11.84 5.05
N PHE A 52 9.26 11.49 3.87
CA PHE A 52 8.99 10.10 3.54
C PHE A 52 10.28 9.30 3.39
N GLN A 53 11.30 9.86 2.75
CA GLN A 53 12.62 9.23 2.66
C GLN A 53 13.27 9.03 4.04
N ASP A 54 13.17 10.02 4.93
CA ASP A 54 13.66 9.90 6.30
C ASP A 54 12.90 8.79 7.06
N PHE A 55 11.59 8.69 6.91
CA PHE A 55 10.76 7.63 7.47
C PHE A 55 11.18 6.24 6.94
N ILE A 56 11.44 6.10 5.63
CA ILE A 56 11.93 4.85 5.04
C ILE A 56 13.28 4.47 5.63
N ALA A 57 14.24 5.40 5.71
CA ALA A 57 15.57 5.14 6.26
C ALA A 57 15.54 4.70 7.75
N GLU A 58 14.64 5.29 8.54
CA GLU A 58 14.42 4.85 9.92
C GLU A 58 13.80 3.45 9.99
N THR A 59 12.87 3.16 9.08
CA THR A 59 12.20 1.86 8.99
C THR A 59 13.18 0.75 8.60
N GLU A 60 14.02 0.97 7.58
CA GLU A 60 15.09 0.05 7.17
C GLU A 60 16.00 -0.30 8.34
N LYS A 61 16.42 0.72 9.09
CA LYS A 61 17.28 0.54 10.26
C LYS A 61 16.58 -0.23 11.38
N LYS A 62 15.29 0.05 11.61
CA LYS A 62 14.52 -0.58 12.69
C LYS A 62 14.21 -2.05 12.40
N LEU A 63 13.95 -2.39 11.14
CA LEU A 63 13.54 -3.71 10.70
C LEU A 63 14.70 -4.55 10.13
N ASP A 64 15.89 -3.96 10.01
CA ASP A 64 17.09 -4.57 9.36
C ASP A 64 16.79 -5.12 7.95
N MET A 65 16.08 -4.34 7.14
CA MET A 65 15.67 -4.70 5.79
C MET A 65 16.08 -3.61 4.78
N GLU A 66 16.06 -3.92 3.50
CA GLU A 66 16.26 -2.98 2.39
C GLU A 66 14.90 -2.60 1.79
N ILE A 67 14.61 -1.30 1.69
CA ILE A 67 13.34 -0.80 1.14
C ILE A 67 13.61 0.04 -0.10
N THR A 68 13.18 -0.43 -1.25
CA THR A 68 13.19 0.35 -2.49
C THR A 68 11.89 1.10 -2.65
N VAL A 69 11.95 2.42 -2.91
CA VAL A 69 10.75 3.22 -3.16
C VAL A 69 10.68 3.61 -4.62
N GLU A 70 9.66 3.12 -5.32
CA GLU A 70 9.34 3.52 -6.67
C GLU A 70 8.33 4.66 -6.70
N LYS A 71 8.53 5.62 -7.60
CA LYS A 71 7.65 6.77 -7.72
C LYS A 71 6.37 6.46 -8.49
N CYS A 72 5.23 6.79 -7.89
CA CYS A 72 3.94 6.89 -8.57
C CYS A 72 3.76 8.23 -9.28
N PRO A 73 2.99 8.28 -10.39
CA PRO A 73 2.50 9.55 -10.93
C PRO A 73 1.70 10.34 -9.91
N SER A 74 1.90 11.67 -9.86
CA SER A 74 1.14 12.56 -8.97
C SER A 74 -0.32 12.74 -9.41
N ASN A 75 -0.58 12.72 -10.71
CA ASN A 75 -1.94 12.75 -11.26
C ASN A 75 -2.65 11.42 -10.95
N ALA A 76 -3.88 11.47 -10.42
CA ALA A 76 -4.62 10.30 -9.96
C ALA A 76 -4.94 9.31 -11.09
N ASP A 77 -5.39 9.80 -12.26
CA ASP A 77 -5.75 8.93 -13.39
C ASP A 77 -4.52 8.19 -13.95
N ASN A 78 -3.40 8.90 -14.09
CA ASN A 78 -2.14 8.30 -14.55
C ASN A 78 -1.60 7.29 -13.53
N ARG A 79 -1.77 7.55 -12.24
CA ARG A 79 -1.40 6.63 -11.16
C ARG A 79 -2.25 5.37 -11.21
N GLN A 80 -3.57 5.51 -11.31
CA GLN A 80 -4.48 4.38 -11.43
C GLN A 80 -4.17 3.53 -12.67
N ALA A 81 -3.95 4.15 -13.82
CA ALA A 81 -3.61 3.44 -15.05
C ALA A 81 -2.28 2.67 -14.92
N LYS A 82 -1.25 3.29 -14.33
CA LYS A 82 0.05 2.63 -14.11
C LYS A 82 -0.11 1.43 -13.18
N ILE A 83 -0.75 1.61 -12.02
CA ILE A 83 -0.91 0.55 -11.02
C ILE A 83 -1.80 -0.57 -11.57
N SER A 84 -2.92 -0.26 -12.21
CA SER A 84 -3.78 -1.26 -12.85
C SER A 84 -3.03 -2.10 -13.87
N THR A 85 -2.13 -1.49 -14.65
CA THR A 85 -1.32 -2.21 -15.64
C THR A 85 -0.33 -3.17 -14.95
N ILE A 86 0.35 -2.73 -13.90
CA ILE A 86 1.27 -3.56 -13.12
C ILE A 86 0.55 -4.75 -12.51
N LEU A 87 -0.56 -4.49 -11.80
CA LEU A 87 -1.34 -5.54 -11.14
C LEU A 87 -1.94 -6.54 -12.13
N ALA A 88 -2.47 -6.05 -13.27
CA ALA A 88 -3.03 -6.91 -14.32
C ALA A 88 -1.98 -7.77 -15.03
N SER A 89 -0.72 -7.33 -15.09
CA SER A 89 0.38 -8.13 -15.66
C SER A 89 0.86 -9.26 -14.74
N GLY A 90 0.45 -9.25 -13.46
CA GLY A 90 0.96 -10.17 -12.45
C GLY A 90 2.43 -9.91 -12.09
N ASP A 91 2.90 -8.67 -12.27
CA ASP A 91 4.25 -8.27 -11.88
C ASP A 91 4.41 -8.36 -10.36
N GLN A 92 5.38 -9.16 -9.92
CA GLN A 92 5.68 -9.41 -8.50
C GLN A 92 6.86 -8.60 -7.98
N ASN A 93 7.31 -7.60 -8.72
CA ASN A 93 8.44 -6.75 -8.30
C ASN A 93 8.03 -5.64 -7.32
N ILE A 94 6.71 -5.40 -7.17
CA ILE A 94 6.16 -4.41 -6.22
C ILE A 94 5.43 -5.16 -5.13
N ASP A 95 5.85 -4.98 -3.88
CA ASP A 95 5.26 -5.62 -2.72
C ASP A 95 4.13 -4.79 -2.09
N LEU A 96 4.30 -3.46 -2.06
CA LEU A 96 3.32 -2.53 -1.49
C LEU A 96 3.04 -1.40 -2.47
N ILE A 97 1.78 -0.98 -2.52
CA ILE A 97 1.33 0.17 -3.31
C ILE A 97 0.57 1.17 -2.44
N SER A 98 0.86 2.46 -2.64
CA SER A 98 0.06 3.54 -2.05
C SER A 98 -1.00 3.98 -3.05
N VAL A 99 -2.26 3.91 -2.65
CA VAL A 99 -3.43 4.16 -3.48
C VAL A 99 -4.45 5.04 -2.76
N ASN A 100 -5.34 5.66 -3.52
CA ASN A 100 -6.50 6.35 -2.99
C ASN A 100 -7.66 5.37 -2.75
N ASP A 101 -8.64 5.77 -1.97
CA ASP A 101 -9.81 4.98 -1.61
C ASP A 101 -10.57 4.45 -2.84
N GLU A 102 -10.72 5.27 -3.88
CA GLU A 102 -11.40 4.87 -5.11
C GLU A 102 -10.70 3.71 -5.83
N MET A 103 -9.36 3.67 -5.77
CA MET A 103 -8.57 2.61 -6.39
C MET A 103 -8.68 1.29 -5.63
N ILE A 104 -8.80 1.35 -4.30
CA ILE A 104 -8.93 0.15 -3.46
C ILE A 104 -10.16 -0.65 -3.87
N SER A 105 -11.29 0.01 -4.07
CA SER A 105 -12.54 -0.65 -4.49
C SER A 105 -12.37 -1.42 -5.80
N GLU A 106 -11.75 -0.82 -6.81
CA GLU A 106 -11.48 -1.49 -8.08
C GLU A 106 -10.57 -2.70 -7.90
N PHE A 107 -9.49 -2.55 -7.14
CA PHE A 107 -8.46 -3.59 -7.01
C PHE A 107 -8.92 -4.77 -6.18
N LYS A 108 -9.76 -4.55 -5.15
CA LYS A 108 -10.44 -5.61 -4.40
C LYS A 108 -11.30 -6.47 -5.33
N HIS A 109 -12.20 -5.83 -6.10
CA HIS A 109 -13.11 -6.53 -7.01
C HIS A 109 -12.39 -7.33 -8.09
N LYS A 110 -11.22 -6.88 -8.53
CA LYS A 110 -10.39 -7.58 -9.51
C LYS A 110 -9.55 -8.70 -8.91
N GLY A 111 -9.53 -8.83 -7.59
CA GLY A 111 -8.72 -9.82 -6.88
C GLY A 111 -7.22 -9.57 -6.99
N TYR A 112 -6.81 -8.32 -7.05
CA TYR A 112 -5.39 -7.93 -7.14
C TYR A 112 -4.72 -7.76 -5.77
N LEU A 113 -5.51 -7.67 -4.70
CA LEU A 113 -5.02 -7.41 -3.36
C LEU A 113 -5.13 -8.67 -2.48
N GLU A 114 -4.14 -8.89 -1.63
CA GLU A 114 -4.14 -9.97 -0.65
C GLU A 114 -4.93 -9.58 0.60
N PRO A 115 -5.68 -10.51 1.21
CA PRO A 115 -6.30 -10.31 2.52
C PRO A 115 -5.27 -10.14 3.63
N LEU A 116 -5.40 -9.11 4.45
CA LEU A 116 -4.41 -8.69 5.44
C LEU A 116 -4.75 -9.06 6.89
N GLU A 117 -5.98 -9.51 7.18
CA GLU A 117 -6.47 -9.71 8.54
C GLU A 117 -5.66 -10.70 9.37
N LYS A 118 -4.99 -11.67 8.75
CA LYS A 118 -4.24 -12.71 9.48
C LYS A 118 -2.89 -12.23 9.99
N ASN A 119 -2.19 -11.40 9.21
CA ASN A 119 -0.78 -11.10 9.45
C ASN A 119 -0.49 -9.63 9.70
N VAL A 120 -1.33 -8.72 9.20
CA VAL A 120 -1.10 -7.28 9.25
C VAL A 120 -2.22 -6.58 10.01
N MET A 121 -3.47 -6.71 9.55
CA MET A 121 -4.64 -6.08 10.13
C MET A 121 -5.28 -6.96 11.21
N THR A 122 -4.46 -7.32 12.21
CA THR A 122 -4.94 -8.06 13.40
C THR A 122 -5.97 -7.25 14.18
N GLU A 123 -6.70 -7.86 15.09
CA GLU A 123 -7.70 -7.17 15.91
C GLU A 123 -7.11 -5.95 16.63
N GLU A 124 -5.93 -6.10 17.23
CA GLU A 124 -5.21 -5.01 17.91
C GLU A 124 -4.88 -3.83 16.97
N VAL A 125 -4.47 -4.12 15.72
CA VAL A 125 -4.17 -3.08 14.73
C VAL A 125 -5.44 -2.40 14.26
N ARG A 126 -6.52 -3.15 14.02
CA ARG A 126 -7.82 -2.61 13.59
C ARG A 126 -8.42 -1.65 14.62
N ASP A 127 -8.27 -1.95 15.90
CA ASP A 127 -8.76 -1.10 16.99
C ASP A 127 -8.12 0.30 17.01
N SER A 128 -7.01 0.49 16.30
CA SER A 128 -6.34 1.78 16.15
C SER A 128 -6.99 2.70 15.10
N PHE A 129 -7.95 2.20 14.33
CA PHE A 129 -8.60 2.93 13.24
C PHE A 129 -10.11 3.08 13.48
N PRO A 130 -10.74 4.13 12.91
CA PRO A 130 -12.19 4.26 12.94
C PRO A 130 -12.85 3.05 12.24
N GLN A 131 -13.71 2.33 12.98
CA GLN A 131 -14.34 1.11 12.48
C GLN A 131 -15.15 1.35 11.21
N GLU A 132 -15.93 2.43 11.17
CA GLU A 132 -16.74 2.80 10.00
C GLU A 132 -15.89 3.01 8.73
N TYR A 133 -14.67 3.56 8.90
CA TYR A 133 -13.74 3.72 7.77
C TYR A 133 -13.22 2.36 7.27
N LEU A 134 -12.83 1.48 8.19
CA LEU A 134 -12.37 0.15 7.82
C LEU A 134 -13.45 -0.63 7.05
N GLU A 135 -14.68 -0.64 7.55
CA GLU A 135 -15.81 -1.34 6.94
C GLU A 135 -16.17 -0.76 5.55
N SER A 136 -16.14 0.56 5.40
CA SER A 136 -16.55 1.20 4.15
C SER A 136 -15.47 1.17 3.06
N ILE A 137 -14.19 1.26 3.42
CA ILE A 137 -13.10 1.42 2.47
C ILE A 137 -12.22 0.18 2.37
N CYS A 138 -11.78 -0.34 3.52
CA CYS A 138 -10.74 -1.37 3.55
C CYS A 138 -11.29 -2.79 3.42
N GLU A 139 -12.52 -3.02 3.86
CA GLU A 139 -13.13 -4.34 3.95
C GLU A 139 -13.99 -4.68 2.72
N GLU A 140 -14.02 -5.95 2.37
CA GLU A 140 -14.98 -6.53 1.42
C GLU A 140 -15.17 -8.02 1.73
N ASN A 141 -16.43 -8.46 1.85
CA ASN A 141 -16.80 -9.85 2.11
C ASN A 141 -16.11 -10.46 3.36
N GLY A 142 -15.88 -9.64 4.39
CA GLY A 142 -15.23 -10.06 5.64
C GLY A 142 -13.71 -10.13 5.58
N HIS A 143 -13.10 -9.64 4.51
CA HIS A 143 -11.65 -9.56 4.33
C HIS A 143 -11.19 -8.10 4.28
N ILE A 144 -10.04 -7.80 4.86
CA ILE A 144 -9.43 -6.47 4.86
C ILE A 144 -8.27 -6.45 3.88
N TYR A 145 -8.29 -5.53 2.93
CA TYR A 145 -7.35 -5.47 1.80
C TYR A 145 -6.39 -4.28 1.84
N SER A 146 -6.55 -3.36 2.79
CA SER A 146 -5.68 -2.20 2.88
C SER A 146 -5.47 -1.75 4.32
N VAL A 147 -4.35 -1.04 4.54
CA VAL A 147 -4.01 -0.38 5.80
C VAL A 147 -4.15 1.12 5.58
N PRO A 148 -4.97 1.86 6.35
CA PRO A 148 -5.01 3.30 6.28
C PRO A 148 -3.63 3.89 6.62
N PHE A 149 -3.06 4.68 5.71
CA PHE A 149 -1.76 5.32 5.91
C PHE A 149 -1.90 6.81 6.21
N GLN A 150 -2.78 7.48 5.47
CA GLN A 150 -3.06 8.90 5.61
C GLN A 150 -4.55 9.13 5.36
N MET A 151 -5.14 10.02 6.13
CA MET A 151 -6.53 10.42 5.97
C MET A 151 -6.58 11.93 5.74
N ASP A 152 -7.24 12.34 4.65
CA ASP A 152 -7.53 13.72 4.36
C ASP A 152 -8.99 14.02 4.69
N ILE A 153 -9.22 15.16 5.34
CA ILE A 153 -10.56 15.62 5.67
C ILE A 153 -10.86 16.82 4.77
N MET A 154 -11.86 16.65 3.92
CA MET A 154 -12.38 17.79 3.14
C MET A 154 -13.17 18.72 4.07
N MET A 155 -12.83 20.00 4.05
CA MET A 155 -13.52 21.00 4.86
C MET A 155 -13.66 22.31 4.09
N PHE A 156 -14.67 23.07 4.43
CA PHE A 156 -14.82 24.44 3.95
C PHE A 156 -14.13 25.43 4.87
N TRP A 157 -13.24 26.25 4.31
CA TRP A 157 -12.70 27.41 4.99
C TRP A 157 -13.67 28.57 4.79
N VAL A 158 -14.16 29.12 5.89
CA VAL A 158 -15.16 30.17 5.87
C VAL A 158 -14.59 31.49 6.32
N ASN A 159 -14.74 32.54 5.49
CA ASN A 159 -14.39 33.90 5.89
C ASN A 159 -15.52 34.44 6.78
N GLN A 160 -15.22 34.61 8.07
CA GLN A 160 -16.18 35.03 9.09
C GLN A 160 -16.76 36.44 8.85
N GLU A 161 -15.99 37.35 8.22
CA GLU A 161 -16.48 38.70 7.91
C GLU A 161 -17.51 38.66 6.81
N LEU A 162 -17.28 37.86 5.77
CA LEU A 162 -18.25 37.68 4.67
C LEU A 162 -19.54 36.99 5.17
N LEU A 163 -19.39 36.04 6.07
CA LEU A 163 -20.53 35.36 6.67
C LEU A 163 -21.43 36.34 7.43
N LYS A 164 -20.82 37.17 8.29
CA LYS A 164 -21.54 38.23 9.03
C LYS A 164 -22.20 39.26 8.10
N GLN A 165 -21.55 39.64 7.02
CA GLN A 165 -22.15 40.55 6.01
C GLN A 165 -23.38 39.94 5.35
N ALA A 166 -23.39 38.60 5.20
CA ALA A 166 -24.54 37.87 4.70
C ALA A 166 -25.65 37.64 5.75
N GLY A 167 -25.40 38.03 7.02
CA GLY A 167 -26.33 37.82 8.11
C GLY A 167 -26.33 36.38 8.63
N LEU A 168 -25.23 35.65 8.40
CA LEU A 168 -25.04 34.27 8.85
C LEU A 168 -24.00 34.18 9.96
N ASP A 169 -24.20 33.30 10.92
CA ASP A 169 -23.20 32.97 11.93
C ASP A 169 -22.37 31.72 11.54
N GLU A 170 -22.99 30.79 10.84
CA GLU A 170 -22.39 29.54 10.34
C GLU A 170 -23.11 29.08 9.05
N ILE A 171 -22.52 28.14 8.32
CA ILE A 171 -23.15 27.48 7.19
C ILE A 171 -23.59 26.09 7.64
N LYS A 172 -24.89 25.83 7.64
CA LYS A 172 -25.49 24.57 8.07
C LYS A 172 -25.94 23.71 6.91
N ASP A 173 -26.36 24.33 5.82
CA ASP A 173 -26.88 23.63 4.66
C ASP A 173 -26.61 24.40 3.35
N THR A 174 -27.07 23.84 2.25
CA THR A 174 -26.91 24.45 0.92
C THR A 174 -27.67 25.77 0.75
N GLY A 175 -28.74 26.01 1.54
CA GLY A 175 -29.48 27.26 1.52
C GLY A 175 -28.65 28.43 2.06
N ASP A 176 -27.82 28.19 3.05
CA ASP A 176 -26.88 29.18 3.58
C ASP A 176 -25.83 29.61 2.55
N PHE A 177 -25.39 28.69 1.69
CA PHE A 177 -24.54 29.02 0.54
C PHE A 177 -25.23 29.95 -0.45
N ASP A 178 -26.52 29.73 -0.73
CA ASP A 178 -27.29 30.59 -1.60
C ASP A 178 -27.45 31.99 -1.01
N ILE A 179 -27.61 32.12 0.32
CA ILE A 179 -27.69 33.40 1.00
C ILE A 179 -26.35 34.13 0.89
N LEU A 180 -25.23 33.43 1.19
CA LEU A 180 -23.90 33.97 1.08
C LEU A 180 -23.61 34.45 -0.35
N GLN A 181 -23.88 33.62 -1.36
CA GLN A 181 -23.67 33.95 -2.75
C GLN A 181 -24.50 35.19 -3.18
N LYS A 182 -25.75 35.28 -2.76
CA LYS A 182 -26.62 36.45 -3.08
C LYS A 182 -26.11 37.72 -2.43
N SER A 183 -25.56 37.65 -1.21
CA SER A 183 -25.01 38.82 -0.50
C SER A 183 -23.73 39.37 -1.16
N LEU A 184 -22.98 38.52 -1.86
CA LEU A 184 -21.73 38.87 -2.55
C LEU A 184 -21.92 39.21 -4.04
N LYS A 185 -23.12 39.07 -4.59
CA LYS A 185 -23.42 39.19 -6.03
C LYS A 185 -22.99 40.54 -6.67
N ASN A 186 -22.88 41.59 -5.88
CA ASN A 186 -22.48 42.93 -6.35
C ASN A 186 -21.05 43.30 -5.92
N SER A 187 -20.25 42.36 -5.45
CA SER A 187 -18.84 42.53 -5.08
C SER A 187 -17.95 41.78 -6.06
N ASP A 188 -16.68 42.15 -6.13
CA ASP A 188 -15.65 41.39 -6.86
C ASP A 188 -15.21 40.12 -6.11
N GLN A 189 -16.02 39.69 -5.15
CA GLN A 189 -15.77 38.54 -4.28
C GLN A 189 -16.67 37.36 -4.68
N TYR A 190 -16.14 36.18 -4.53
CA TYR A 190 -16.86 34.93 -4.77
C TYR A 190 -17.20 34.26 -3.43
N ALA A 191 -18.38 33.64 -3.37
CA ALA A 191 -18.82 32.92 -2.18
C ALA A 191 -18.01 31.63 -1.94
N TYR A 192 -17.49 31.07 -3.01
CA TYR A 192 -16.58 29.91 -3.01
C TYR A 192 -15.72 29.96 -4.28
N GLY A 193 -14.53 29.35 -4.21
CA GLY A 193 -13.57 29.25 -5.31
C GLY A 193 -13.22 27.80 -5.62
#